data_9d7dd237649f3862a0a18bf9c358a2c2
#
_entry.id   9d7dd237649f3862a0a18bf9c358a2c2
#
_cell.length_a   1.000
_cell.length_b   1.000
_cell.length_c   1.000
_cell.angle_alpha   90.00
_cell.angle_beta   90.00
_cell.angle_gamma   90.00
#
_symmetry.space_group_name_H-M   'P 1'
#
loop_
_entity.id
_entity.type
_entity.pdbx_description
1 polymer ?
#
loop_
_entity_poly.entity_id
_entity_poly.type
_entity_poly.pdbx_seq_one_letter_code
_entity_poly.pdbx_strand_id
1 'polypeptide(L)'
;MSNFVFYDFETSSSNKQWGQIIEIGAILVDDDLNELDRFESRSRISPGIIPEAMALIVTNTSPKKLKTTNLSHYEMIRQFVEKLKSWGKVTFIGWNNIEFDQIFLRNTLFQNLEYPFTSTTNGNNEGDLLNLARAANLYYPNTLKNATNKKGNLEYKLDTLAPLNGVDHAAHTAIGDCSATLEIARIIKKNLLVFGKAAF
;
A
#
# COMPACT_ATOMS: atom_id res chain seq x y z
N MET A 1 1.11 -18.03 -14.05
CA MET A 1 1.90 -16.92 -13.51
C MET A 1 0.94 -16.04 -12.76
N SER A 2 1.24 -15.74 -11.52
CA SER A 2 0.39 -14.90 -10.67
C SER A 2 1.03 -13.52 -10.61
N ASN A 3 0.31 -12.48 -10.99
CA ASN A 3 0.80 -11.13 -10.85
C ASN A 3 0.44 -10.60 -9.47
N PHE A 4 1.25 -9.66 -8.95
CA PHE A 4 1.00 -8.98 -7.69
C PHE A 4 0.78 -7.48 -7.94
N VAL A 5 -0.04 -6.85 -7.11
CA VAL A 5 -0.20 -5.40 -7.06
C VAL A 5 0.22 -4.92 -5.69
N PHE A 6 1.33 -4.20 -5.61
CA PHE A 6 1.73 -3.47 -4.41
C PHE A 6 0.98 -2.16 -4.39
N TYR A 7 0.23 -1.89 -3.33
CA TYR A 7 -0.62 -0.71 -3.23
C TYR A 7 -0.56 -0.06 -1.86
N ASP A 8 -0.81 1.23 -1.84
CA ASP A 8 -0.86 2.06 -0.66
C ASP A 8 -1.76 3.27 -0.89
N PHE A 9 -2.36 3.82 0.17
CA PHE A 9 -3.24 4.97 0.11
C PHE A 9 -2.86 6.04 1.12
N GLU A 10 -2.83 7.29 0.66
CA GLU A 10 -2.88 8.43 1.55
C GLU A 10 -4.34 8.84 1.77
N THR A 11 -4.69 9.12 3.02
CA THR A 11 -6.08 9.36 3.41
C THR A 11 -6.28 10.69 4.11
N SER A 12 -7.49 11.23 4.06
CA SER A 12 -7.84 12.49 4.72
C SER A 12 -8.03 12.36 6.24
N SER A 13 -8.13 11.14 6.74
CA SER A 13 -8.33 10.85 8.16
C SER A 13 -8.03 9.39 8.48
N SER A 14 -7.93 9.05 9.75
CA SER A 14 -7.85 7.68 10.24
C SER A 14 -9.20 6.95 10.25
N ASN A 15 -10.30 7.66 10.04
CA ASN A 15 -11.64 7.09 10.02
C ASN A 15 -11.91 6.37 8.70
N LYS A 16 -11.85 5.05 8.73
CA LYS A 16 -11.97 4.17 7.57
C LYS A 16 -13.37 4.17 6.94
N GLN A 17 -14.41 4.60 7.66
CA GLN A 17 -15.78 4.64 7.14
C GLN A 17 -16.10 5.95 6.42
N TRP A 18 -15.55 7.06 6.85
CA TRP A 18 -15.90 8.39 6.36
C TRP A 18 -14.71 9.19 5.83
N GLY A 19 -13.49 8.71 6.05
CA GLY A 19 -12.29 9.29 5.45
C GLY A 19 -12.27 9.09 3.95
N GLN A 20 -11.63 10.01 3.25
CA GLN A 20 -11.44 9.95 1.81
C GLN A 20 -10.03 9.49 1.49
N ILE A 21 -9.87 8.57 0.54
CA ILE A 21 -8.58 8.33 -0.11
C ILE A 21 -8.25 9.57 -0.95
N ILE A 22 -7.12 10.21 -0.65
CA ILE A 22 -6.68 11.43 -1.35
C ILE A 22 -5.55 11.16 -2.34
N GLU A 23 -4.81 10.07 -2.17
CA GLU A 23 -3.79 9.60 -3.11
C GLU A 23 -3.80 8.08 -3.18
N ILE A 24 -3.54 7.56 -4.36
CA ILE A 24 -3.42 6.12 -4.64
C ILE A 24 -2.08 5.90 -5.31
N GLY A 25 -1.29 4.97 -4.77
CA GLY A 25 -0.14 4.35 -5.41
C GLY A 25 -0.42 2.87 -5.64
N ALA A 26 -0.07 2.35 -6.81
CA ALA A 26 -0.14 0.92 -7.08
C ALA A 26 0.89 0.53 -8.15
N ILE A 27 1.59 -0.59 -7.93
CA ILE A 27 2.62 -1.12 -8.82
C ILE A 27 2.28 -2.57 -9.15
N LEU A 28 2.04 -2.87 -10.42
CA LEU A 28 1.88 -4.22 -10.92
C LEU A 28 3.23 -4.86 -11.16
N VAL A 29 3.42 -6.07 -10.66
CA VAL A 29 4.66 -6.86 -10.86
C VAL A 29 4.33 -8.29 -11.25
N ASP A 30 5.30 -8.96 -11.90
CA ASP A 30 5.26 -10.38 -12.19
C ASP A 30 5.66 -11.25 -10.98
N ASP A 31 5.71 -12.59 -11.18
CA ASP A 31 6.15 -13.56 -10.16
C ASP A 31 7.59 -13.32 -9.67
N ASP A 32 8.44 -12.67 -10.49
CA ASP A 32 9.81 -12.34 -10.14
C ASP A 32 9.97 -10.97 -9.49
N LEU A 33 8.85 -10.30 -9.25
CA LEU A 33 8.75 -8.95 -8.72
C LEU A 33 9.35 -7.88 -9.65
N ASN A 34 9.37 -8.13 -10.97
CA ASN A 34 9.70 -7.11 -11.97
C ASN A 34 8.47 -6.24 -12.21
N GLU A 35 8.67 -4.93 -12.21
CA GLU A 35 7.58 -3.98 -12.48
C GLU A 35 7.11 -4.11 -13.93
N LEU A 36 5.80 -4.28 -14.10
CA LEU A 36 5.13 -4.37 -15.39
C LEU A 36 4.37 -3.07 -15.71
N ASP A 37 3.78 -2.43 -14.69
CA ASP A 37 2.96 -1.24 -14.86
C ASP A 37 2.79 -0.54 -13.51
N ARG A 38 2.33 0.71 -13.52
CA ARG A 38 2.02 1.46 -12.30
C ARG A 38 0.82 2.37 -12.48
N PHE A 39 0.25 2.74 -11.35
CA PHE A 39 -0.81 3.73 -11.23
C PHE A 39 -0.49 4.67 -10.09
N GLU A 40 -0.55 5.96 -10.36
CA GLU A 40 -0.44 7.01 -9.35
C GLU A 40 -1.50 8.06 -9.65
N SER A 41 -2.29 8.42 -8.65
CA SER A 41 -3.32 9.43 -8.83
C SER A 41 -3.66 10.11 -7.51
N ARG A 42 -4.09 11.36 -7.62
CA ARG A 42 -4.48 12.18 -6.47
C ARG A 42 -5.79 12.89 -6.76
N SER A 43 -6.69 12.93 -5.77
CA SER A 43 -7.97 13.64 -5.87
C SER A 43 -8.00 14.91 -5.02
N ARG A 44 -8.88 15.84 -5.39
CA ARG A 44 -9.28 16.91 -4.48
C ARG A 44 -10.17 16.35 -3.38
N ILE A 45 -10.21 17.07 -2.26
CA ILE A 45 -11.13 16.73 -1.18
C ILE A 45 -12.58 16.99 -1.61
N SER A 46 -13.47 16.08 -1.31
CA SER A 46 -14.89 16.19 -1.62
C SER A 46 -15.56 17.25 -0.73
N PRO A 47 -16.57 17.98 -1.24
CA PRO A 47 -17.35 18.91 -0.42
C PRO A 47 -17.94 18.20 0.81
N GLY A 48 -17.82 18.82 1.99
CA GLY A 48 -18.31 18.28 3.25
C GLY A 48 -17.33 17.35 3.99
N ILE A 49 -16.25 16.89 3.36
CA ILE A 49 -15.20 16.14 4.04
C ILE A 49 -14.22 17.12 4.70
N ILE A 50 -14.04 17.00 6.00
CA ILE A 50 -13.05 17.77 6.78
C ILE A 50 -11.87 16.85 7.08
N PRO A 51 -10.68 17.13 6.50
CA PRO A 51 -9.51 16.29 6.77
C PRO A 51 -9.01 16.50 8.21
N GLU A 52 -8.54 15.42 8.82
CA GLU A 52 -7.86 15.47 10.10
C GLU A 52 -6.51 16.18 9.98
N ALA A 53 -6.19 17.07 10.93
CA ALA A 53 -4.92 17.81 10.92
C ALA A 53 -3.71 16.85 10.93
N MET A 54 -3.78 15.76 11.72
CA MET A 54 -2.70 14.78 11.78
C MET A 54 -2.53 14.04 10.44
N ALA A 55 -3.60 13.71 9.75
CA ALA A 55 -3.51 13.09 8.42
C ALA A 55 -2.78 14.01 7.44
N LEU A 56 -3.09 15.31 7.43
CA LEU A 56 -2.41 16.28 6.57
C LEU A 56 -0.92 16.44 6.91
N ILE A 57 -0.58 16.38 8.19
CA ILE A 57 0.82 16.46 8.64
C ILE A 57 1.59 15.20 8.19
N VAL A 58 1.04 14.03 8.43
CA VAL A 58 1.68 12.75 8.07
C VAL A 58 1.85 12.62 6.56
N THR A 59 0.81 12.91 5.78
CA THR A 59 0.86 12.83 4.31
C THR A 59 1.55 14.02 3.64
N ASN A 60 2.09 14.96 4.42
CA ASN A 60 2.67 16.22 3.95
C ASN A 60 1.80 16.93 2.89
N THR A 61 0.49 16.90 3.10
CA THR A 61 -0.49 17.42 2.16
C THR A 61 -1.08 18.75 2.64
N SER A 62 -0.85 19.81 1.91
CA SER A 62 -1.42 21.12 2.27
C SER A 62 -2.91 21.20 1.92
N PRO A 63 -3.73 21.94 2.71
CA PRO A 63 -5.14 22.18 2.36
C PRO A 63 -5.31 22.85 0.98
N LYS A 64 -4.35 23.65 0.55
CA LYS A 64 -4.35 24.26 -0.78
C LYS A 64 -4.24 23.19 -1.86
N LYS A 65 -3.29 22.24 -1.73
CA LYS A 65 -3.11 21.13 -2.68
C LYS A 65 -4.38 20.28 -2.80
N LEU A 66 -5.04 19.99 -1.66
CA LEU A 66 -6.30 19.24 -1.66
C LEU A 66 -7.45 19.95 -2.40
N LYS A 67 -7.47 21.29 -2.38
CA LYS A 67 -8.53 22.05 -3.07
C LYS A 67 -8.26 22.25 -4.55
N THR A 68 -7.00 22.33 -4.96
CA THR A 68 -6.61 22.69 -6.33
C THR A 68 -6.31 21.48 -7.22
N THR A 69 -6.35 20.26 -6.71
CA THR A 69 -6.22 19.04 -7.51
C THR A 69 -7.39 18.91 -8.48
N ASN A 70 -7.12 18.60 -9.75
CA ASN A 70 -8.12 18.62 -10.81
C ASN A 70 -9.13 17.48 -10.70
N LEU A 71 -8.69 16.25 -10.37
CA LEU A 71 -9.56 15.09 -10.29
C LEU A 71 -10.45 15.14 -9.05
N SER A 72 -11.74 14.84 -9.23
CA SER A 72 -12.62 14.51 -8.11
C SER A 72 -12.26 13.13 -7.54
N HIS A 73 -12.72 12.87 -6.32
CA HIS A 73 -12.56 11.55 -5.72
C HIS A 73 -13.21 10.44 -6.57
N TYR A 74 -14.42 10.69 -7.09
CA TYR A 74 -15.11 9.76 -7.96
C TYR A 74 -14.31 9.43 -9.23
N GLU A 75 -13.80 10.45 -9.94
CA GLU A 75 -13.00 10.24 -11.15
C GLU A 75 -11.72 9.44 -10.86
N MET A 76 -11.02 9.75 -9.77
CA MET A 76 -9.84 9.00 -9.34
C MET A 76 -10.15 7.53 -9.10
N ILE A 77 -11.21 7.23 -8.35
CA ILE A 77 -11.63 5.86 -8.05
C ILE A 77 -12.04 5.11 -9.32
N ARG A 78 -12.78 5.76 -10.22
CA ARG A 78 -13.16 5.17 -11.51
C ARG A 78 -11.92 4.80 -12.34
N GLN A 79 -10.93 5.71 -12.44
CA GLN A 79 -9.68 5.42 -13.14
C GLN A 79 -8.91 4.26 -12.49
N PHE A 80 -8.88 4.20 -11.16
CA PHE A 80 -8.24 3.09 -10.45
C PHE A 80 -8.93 1.75 -10.73
N VAL A 81 -10.26 1.69 -10.64
CA VAL A 81 -11.03 0.48 -10.95
C VAL A 81 -10.82 0.00 -12.39
N GLU A 82 -10.81 0.92 -13.35
CA GLU A 82 -10.53 0.59 -14.76
C GLU A 82 -9.09 0.05 -14.92
N LYS A 83 -8.12 0.65 -14.22
CA LYS A 83 -6.74 0.16 -14.21
C LYS A 83 -6.65 -1.24 -13.63
N LEU A 84 -7.28 -1.51 -12.48
CA LEU A 84 -7.33 -2.85 -11.89
C LEU A 84 -7.95 -3.88 -12.83
N LYS A 85 -9.03 -3.53 -13.52
CA LYS A 85 -9.65 -4.41 -14.53
C LYS A 85 -8.68 -4.74 -15.67
N SER A 86 -7.86 -3.78 -16.11
CA SER A 86 -6.86 -3.99 -17.15
C SER A 86 -5.72 -4.92 -16.73
N TRP A 87 -5.41 -4.97 -15.45
CA TRP A 87 -4.37 -5.85 -14.88
C TRP A 87 -4.84 -7.30 -14.69
N GLY A 88 -6.15 -7.54 -14.72
CA GLY A 88 -6.74 -8.87 -14.61
C GLY A 88 -6.66 -9.44 -13.19
N LYS A 89 -6.37 -10.73 -13.08
CA LYS A 89 -6.29 -11.42 -11.78
C LYS A 89 -4.95 -11.15 -11.14
N VAL A 90 -4.98 -10.64 -9.90
CA VAL A 90 -3.77 -10.26 -9.14
C VAL A 90 -3.91 -10.60 -7.67
N THR A 91 -2.79 -10.67 -6.97
CA THR A 91 -2.75 -10.66 -5.51
C THR A 91 -2.38 -9.26 -5.04
N PHE A 92 -3.26 -8.65 -4.25
CA PHE A 92 -3.05 -7.33 -3.66
C PHE A 92 -2.14 -7.45 -2.45
N ILE A 93 -1.08 -6.64 -2.39
CA ILE A 93 -0.10 -6.64 -1.29
C ILE A 93 0.14 -5.19 -0.85
N GLY A 94 0.08 -4.96 0.45
CA GLY A 94 0.48 -3.68 1.05
C GLY A 94 1.26 -3.90 2.33
N TRP A 95 1.64 -2.81 2.98
CA TRP A 95 2.28 -2.81 4.29
C TRP A 95 1.27 -2.52 5.38
N ASN A 96 0.89 -3.52 6.18
CA ASN A 96 -0.18 -3.41 7.18
C ASN A 96 -1.57 -3.07 6.58
N ASN A 97 -1.77 -3.47 5.35
CA ASN A 97 -2.92 -3.09 4.55
C ASN A 97 -4.23 -3.75 5.00
N ILE A 98 -4.19 -4.95 5.58
CA ILE A 98 -5.40 -5.66 6.05
C ILE A 98 -6.13 -4.84 7.10
N GLU A 99 -5.41 -4.17 7.99
CA GLU A 99 -5.97 -3.39 9.08
C GLU A 99 -6.35 -1.96 8.66
N PHE A 100 -5.90 -1.48 7.50
CA PHE A 100 -6.09 -0.09 7.09
C PHE A 100 -6.56 0.06 5.64
N ASP A 101 -5.69 -0.12 4.68
CA ASP A 101 -5.94 0.18 3.26
C ASP A 101 -7.07 -0.65 2.66
N GLN A 102 -7.12 -1.93 3.00
CA GLN A 102 -8.17 -2.84 2.54
C GLN A 102 -9.56 -2.36 2.97
N ILE A 103 -9.68 -1.90 4.22
CA ILE A 103 -10.94 -1.41 4.76
C ILE A 103 -11.32 -0.09 4.08
N PHE A 104 -10.35 0.81 3.90
CA PHE A 104 -10.55 2.05 3.14
C PHE A 104 -11.00 1.77 1.72
N LEU A 105 -10.33 0.85 1.02
CA LEU A 105 -10.68 0.50 -0.35
C LEU A 105 -12.13 -0.01 -0.46
N ARG A 106 -12.53 -0.95 0.40
CA ARG A 106 -13.89 -1.49 0.41
C ARG A 106 -14.94 -0.42 0.62
N ASN A 107 -14.75 0.44 1.62
CA ASN A 107 -15.68 1.51 1.91
C ASN A 107 -15.72 2.55 0.79
N THR A 108 -14.57 2.90 0.24
CA THR A 108 -14.46 3.82 -0.88
C THR A 108 -15.14 3.29 -2.14
N LEU A 109 -14.92 2.02 -2.48
CA LEU A 109 -15.59 1.39 -3.63
C LEU A 109 -17.11 1.40 -3.45
N PHE A 110 -17.61 1.01 -2.26
CA PHE A 110 -19.04 1.05 -1.94
C PHE A 110 -19.62 2.45 -2.08
N GLN A 111 -18.96 3.47 -1.54
CA GLN A 111 -19.40 4.87 -1.62
C GLN A 111 -19.41 5.41 -3.06
N ASN A 112 -18.59 4.87 -3.94
CA ASN A 112 -18.50 5.25 -5.36
C ASN A 112 -19.32 4.32 -6.27
N LEU A 113 -20.20 3.48 -5.72
CA LEU A 113 -21.07 2.52 -6.44
C LEU A 113 -20.28 1.50 -7.27
N GLU A 114 -19.07 1.18 -6.82
CA GLU A 114 -18.24 0.10 -7.35
C GLU A 114 -18.33 -1.13 -6.46
N TYR A 115 -17.91 -2.29 -6.97
CA TYR A 115 -17.97 -3.54 -6.22
C TYR A 115 -16.94 -3.57 -5.08
N PRO A 116 -17.36 -3.63 -3.79
CA PRO A 116 -16.47 -3.45 -2.64
C PRO A 116 -15.39 -4.53 -2.46
N PHE A 117 -15.66 -5.74 -2.96
CA PHE A 117 -14.79 -6.90 -2.76
C PHE A 117 -13.90 -7.20 -3.98
N THR A 118 -13.58 -6.16 -4.77
CA THR A 118 -12.75 -6.29 -5.97
C THR A 118 -11.40 -6.94 -5.69
N SER A 119 -10.77 -6.64 -4.53
CA SER A 119 -9.46 -7.18 -4.14
C SER A 119 -9.47 -8.64 -3.67
N THR A 120 -10.65 -9.21 -3.35
CA THR A 120 -10.78 -10.56 -2.77
C THR A 120 -11.65 -11.52 -3.58
N THR A 121 -12.17 -11.10 -4.73
CA THR A 121 -13.08 -11.91 -5.56
C THR A 121 -12.60 -12.01 -7.00
N ASN A 122 -13.29 -12.81 -7.81
CA ASN A 122 -12.99 -13.00 -9.23
C ASN A 122 -11.58 -13.54 -9.51
N GLY A 123 -10.98 -14.25 -8.55
CA GLY A 123 -9.63 -14.80 -8.63
C GLY A 123 -8.55 -13.85 -8.14
N ASN A 124 -8.91 -12.71 -7.57
CA ASN A 124 -8.01 -11.86 -6.82
C ASN A 124 -7.85 -12.38 -5.40
N ASN A 125 -6.69 -12.13 -4.81
CA ASN A 125 -6.34 -12.45 -3.44
C ASN A 125 -5.71 -11.24 -2.76
N GLU A 126 -5.55 -11.31 -1.44
CA GLU A 126 -4.89 -10.30 -0.64
C GLU A 126 -3.83 -10.91 0.25
N GLY A 127 -2.74 -10.19 0.44
CA GLY A 127 -1.67 -10.48 1.38
C GLY A 127 -1.21 -9.21 2.10
N ASP A 128 -0.51 -9.41 3.21
CA ASP A 128 0.08 -8.31 3.99
C ASP A 128 1.57 -8.58 4.17
N LEU A 129 2.40 -7.70 3.59
CA LEU A 129 3.84 -7.88 3.63
C LEU A 129 4.42 -7.68 5.03
N LEU A 130 3.80 -6.88 5.89
CA LEU A 130 4.21 -6.74 7.29
C LEU A 130 4.14 -8.09 8.01
N ASN A 131 3.07 -8.85 7.81
CA ASN A 131 2.91 -10.17 8.43
C ASN A 131 3.94 -11.17 7.88
N LEU A 132 4.21 -11.12 6.58
CA LEU A 132 5.27 -11.93 5.97
C LEU A 132 6.66 -11.54 6.49
N ALA A 133 6.95 -10.24 6.65
CA ALA A 133 8.22 -9.75 7.20
C ALA A 133 8.44 -10.22 8.65
N ARG A 134 7.38 -10.20 9.47
CA ARG A 134 7.42 -10.73 10.84
C ARG A 134 7.69 -12.24 10.86
N ALA A 135 6.99 -13.00 10.02
CA ALA A 135 7.18 -14.43 9.88
C ALA A 135 8.59 -14.76 9.36
N ALA A 136 9.06 -14.04 8.35
CA ALA A 136 10.41 -14.21 7.81
C ALA A 136 11.49 -14.03 8.88
N ASN A 137 11.42 -12.97 9.69
CA ASN A 137 12.39 -12.76 10.77
C ASN A 137 12.25 -13.75 11.93
N LEU A 138 11.04 -14.26 12.19
CA LEU A 138 10.82 -15.27 13.23
C LEU A 138 11.47 -16.62 12.88
N TYR A 139 11.24 -17.08 11.65
CA TYR A 139 11.73 -18.39 11.19
C TYR A 139 13.13 -18.34 10.59
N TYR A 140 13.56 -17.19 10.10
CA TYR A 140 14.85 -16.94 9.48
C TYR A 140 15.45 -15.64 10.03
N PRO A 141 16.01 -15.64 11.24
CA PRO A 141 16.64 -14.48 11.85
C PRO A 141 17.64 -13.82 10.90
N ASN A 142 17.66 -12.50 10.86
CA ASN A 142 18.48 -11.67 9.96
C ASN A 142 18.01 -11.60 8.49
N THR A 143 16.81 -12.07 8.16
CA THR A 143 16.22 -11.81 6.84
C THR A 143 16.09 -10.31 6.57
N LEU A 144 15.65 -9.56 7.60
CA LEU A 144 15.59 -8.10 7.59
C LEU A 144 16.31 -7.53 8.82
N LYS A 145 16.98 -6.39 8.64
CA LYS A 145 17.51 -5.58 9.73
C LYS A 145 16.38 -4.75 10.33
N ASN A 146 16.21 -4.83 11.65
CA ASN A 146 15.17 -4.10 12.38
C ASN A 146 15.79 -3.22 13.45
N ALA A 147 15.18 -2.06 13.68
CA ALA A 147 15.38 -1.33 14.92
C ALA A 147 14.65 -2.01 16.08
N THR A 148 15.03 -1.66 17.29
CA THR A 148 14.32 -2.04 18.50
C THR A 148 13.64 -0.82 19.10
N ASN A 149 12.39 -0.97 19.51
CA ASN A 149 11.67 0.08 20.21
C ASN A 149 12.15 0.21 21.68
N LYS A 150 11.67 1.23 22.39
CA LYS A 150 12.02 1.50 23.81
C LYS A 150 11.75 0.32 24.76
N LYS A 151 10.91 -0.65 24.35
CA LYS A 151 10.57 -1.86 25.13
C LYS A 151 11.43 -3.08 24.74
N GLY A 152 12.41 -2.92 23.84
CA GLY A 152 13.26 -3.99 23.34
C GLY A 152 12.62 -4.88 22.26
N ASN A 153 11.43 -4.57 21.79
CA ASN A 153 10.78 -5.32 20.70
C ASN A 153 11.24 -4.82 19.34
N LEU A 154 11.30 -5.73 18.35
CA LEU A 154 11.59 -5.37 16.96
C LEU A 154 10.53 -4.40 16.42
N GLU A 155 10.98 -3.36 15.74
CA GLU A 155 10.14 -2.37 15.08
C GLU A 155 9.98 -2.73 13.59
N TYR A 156 8.74 -2.66 13.10
CA TYR A 156 8.38 -2.97 11.72
C TYR A 156 7.68 -1.79 11.02
N LYS A 157 8.00 -0.56 11.42
CA LYS A 157 7.53 0.61 10.67
C LYS A 157 8.32 0.71 9.37
N LEU A 158 7.64 0.92 8.25
CA LEU A 158 8.27 0.99 6.93
C LEU A 158 9.32 2.10 6.88
N ASP A 159 9.02 3.28 7.46
CA ASP A 159 9.93 4.43 7.54
C ASP A 159 11.27 4.12 8.23
N THR A 160 11.27 3.20 9.18
CA THR A 160 12.48 2.77 9.89
C THR A 160 13.12 1.56 9.22
N LEU A 161 12.30 0.61 8.77
CA LEU A 161 12.76 -0.66 8.23
C LEU A 161 13.41 -0.50 6.87
N ALA A 162 12.83 0.29 5.97
CA ALA A 162 13.32 0.45 4.60
C ALA A 162 14.75 1.01 4.56
N PRO A 163 15.08 2.13 5.22
CA PRO A 163 16.45 2.66 5.22
C PRO A 163 17.47 1.71 5.87
N LEU A 164 17.11 0.99 6.94
CA LEU A 164 17.99 0.02 7.59
C LEU A 164 18.38 -1.14 6.67
N ASN A 165 17.53 -1.44 5.69
CA ASN A 165 17.77 -2.48 4.69
C ASN A 165 18.31 -1.94 3.36
N GLY A 166 18.73 -0.65 3.32
CA GLY A 166 19.32 -0.02 2.14
C GLY A 166 18.29 0.33 1.05
N VAL A 167 17.03 0.48 1.42
CA VAL A 167 15.95 0.87 0.53
C VAL A 167 15.70 2.38 0.64
N ASP A 168 15.82 3.09 -0.48
CA ASP A 168 15.41 4.49 -0.54
C ASP A 168 13.89 4.59 -0.37
N HIS A 169 13.48 5.43 0.56
CA HIS A 169 12.08 5.57 0.89
C HIS A 169 11.63 7.03 0.81
N ALA A 170 10.83 7.35 -0.20
CA ALA A 170 10.10 8.61 -0.29
C ALA A 170 8.83 8.51 0.58
N ALA A 171 9.03 8.48 1.90
CA ALA A 171 7.98 8.29 2.89
C ALA A 171 6.81 9.27 2.70
N HIS A 172 5.61 8.78 3.00
CA HIS A 172 4.37 9.56 2.98
C HIS A 172 3.97 10.07 1.58
N THR A 173 4.28 9.28 0.56
CA THR A 173 3.64 9.33 -0.74
C THR A 173 3.19 7.90 -1.08
N ALA A 174 1.96 7.74 -1.54
CA ALA A 174 1.41 6.40 -1.78
C ALA A 174 2.30 5.55 -2.72
N ILE A 175 2.85 6.15 -3.78
CA ILE A 175 3.75 5.43 -4.69
C ILE A 175 5.14 5.17 -4.07
N GLY A 176 5.61 6.04 -3.17
CA GLY A 176 6.86 5.85 -2.43
C GLY A 176 6.77 4.68 -1.47
N ASP A 177 5.65 4.59 -0.75
CA ASP A 177 5.39 3.49 0.19
C ASP A 177 5.17 2.16 -0.54
N CYS A 178 4.49 2.16 -1.70
CA CYS A 178 4.44 1.00 -2.61
C CYS A 178 5.84 0.54 -3.05
N SER A 179 6.68 1.47 -3.49
CA SER A 179 8.03 1.16 -3.97
C SER A 179 8.90 0.57 -2.85
N ALA A 180 8.87 1.18 -1.67
CA ALA A 180 9.62 0.67 -0.51
C ALA A 180 9.10 -0.72 -0.08
N THR A 181 7.79 -0.93 -0.07
CA THR A 181 7.16 -2.23 0.21
C THR A 181 7.63 -3.29 -0.79
N LEU A 182 7.65 -2.98 -2.09
CA LEU A 182 8.12 -3.87 -3.15
C LEU A 182 9.62 -4.22 -2.96
N GLU A 183 10.48 -3.25 -2.63
CA GLU A 183 11.91 -3.53 -2.39
C GLU A 183 12.11 -4.42 -1.16
N ILE A 184 11.36 -4.22 -0.08
CA ILE A 184 11.39 -5.13 1.08
C ILE A 184 10.93 -6.54 0.68
N ALA A 185 9.91 -6.67 -0.18
CA ALA A 185 9.47 -7.97 -0.71
C ALA A 185 10.58 -8.67 -1.50
N ARG A 186 11.33 -7.92 -2.34
CA ARG A 186 12.49 -8.44 -3.07
C ARG A 186 13.60 -8.95 -2.15
N ILE A 187 13.88 -8.21 -1.07
CA ILE A 187 14.88 -8.64 -0.06
C ILE A 187 14.42 -9.92 0.63
N ILE A 188 13.17 -10.01 1.05
CA ILE A 188 12.59 -11.20 1.67
C ILE A 188 12.68 -12.38 0.70
N LYS A 189 12.20 -12.23 -0.55
CA LYS A 189 12.23 -13.27 -1.58
C LYS A 189 13.66 -13.78 -1.80
N LYS A 190 14.62 -12.87 -2.01
CA LYS A 190 16.04 -13.21 -2.21
C LYS A 190 16.61 -14.01 -1.03
N ASN A 191 16.40 -13.55 0.18
CA ASN A 191 16.97 -14.18 1.36
C ASN A 191 16.32 -15.55 1.65
N LEU A 192 15.01 -15.70 1.43
CA LEU A 192 14.33 -16.99 1.61
C LEU A 192 14.66 -18.00 0.51
N LEU A 193 14.89 -17.56 -0.73
CA LEU A 193 15.34 -18.42 -1.83
C LEU A 193 16.73 -19.01 -1.57
N VAL A 194 17.64 -18.25 -0.93
CA VAL A 194 18.97 -18.76 -0.51
C VAL A 194 18.85 -19.95 0.43
N PHE A 195 17.75 -20.04 1.21
CA PHE A 195 17.46 -21.16 2.09
C PHE A 195 16.64 -22.29 1.43
N GLY A 196 16.44 -22.24 0.11
CA GLY A 196 15.69 -23.25 -0.64
C GLY A 196 14.18 -23.29 -0.37
N LYS A 197 13.60 -22.16 0.01
CA LYS A 197 12.18 -22.06 0.36
C LYS A 197 11.44 -21.00 -0.47
N ALA A 198 10.33 -21.38 -1.09
CA ALA A 198 9.44 -20.47 -1.77
C ALA A 198 8.69 -19.58 -0.74
N ALA A 199 8.78 -18.27 -0.90
CA ALA A 199 8.14 -17.30 -0.01
C ALA A 199 6.82 -16.72 -0.55
N PHE A 200 6.54 -16.93 -1.85
CA PHE A 200 5.39 -16.38 -2.56
C PHE A 200 4.67 -17.45 -3.38
#